data_2c57c05c54365b972cc67d8fe0367f09
#
_entry.id   2c57c05c54365b972cc67d8fe0367f09
#
_cell.length_a   1.000
_cell.length_b   1.000
_cell.length_c   1.000
_cell.angle_alpha   90.00
_cell.angle_beta   90.00
_cell.angle_gamma   90.00
#
_symmetry.space_group_name_H-M   'P 1'
#
loop_
_entity.id
_entity.type
_entity.pdbx_description
1 polymer ?
#
loop_
_entity_poly.entity_id
_entity_poly.type
_entity_poly.pdbx_seq_one_letter_code
_entity_poly.pdbx_strand_id
1 'polypeptide(L)'
;MAEEKDLKLTPNQDMTSPYLEAVQALILAKKSEGQVHYDELTEKIASPYGLDADGIDTLIQIVEDNGVSVVGDDGGPTKQQMVREEEQLQADLAAESKTATSKLKVSDPVRMYLKEIGNVPLLSAEEEINLAVRIQGGDDIAKQELAEANLRLVVSIAKRYVGRGMQFLDLIQEGNMGLMKAVEKFDHTKGFKFSTYATWWIRQAITRAIADQARTIRIPVHMVETINKLVRVQRQLLQDLGREPTPEEIGAEMDLPTEKVREILKIAQEPVSLETPIGEEDDSHLGDFIEDEGAMSPEVFTSSALLREQLEDVLDTLTDREENVLRLRFGLDDGNIRTLEQVGKVFGVTRERIRQIEAKALRKLRHPSRSK
;
A
#
# COMPACT_ATOMS: atom_id res chain seq x y z
N MET A 1 26.85 7.76 23.05
CA MET A 1 27.55 8.37 21.91
C MET A 1 26.58 8.33 20.75
N ALA A 2 26.05 9.48 20.36
CA ALA A 2 25.11 9.58 19.26
C ALA A 2 25.88 9.40 17.95
N GLU A 3 25.48 8.44 17.15
CA GLU A 3 25.97 8.29 15.78
C GLU A 3 25.48 9.48 14.95
N GLU A 4 26.38 10.34 14.57
CA GLU A 4 26.21 11.33 13.49
C GLU A 4 25.94 10.52 12.20
N LYS A 5 24.68 10.50 11.76
CA LYS A 5 24.33 9.97 10.43
C LYS A 5 24.56 11.09 9.42
N ASP A 6 25.61 10.93 8.64
CA ASP A 6 26.00 11.83 7.55
C ASP A 6 24.85 11.99 6.52
N LEU A 7 24.56 13.24 6.17
CA LEU A 7 23.69 13.61 5.03
C LEU A 7 24.34 13.13 3.73
N LYS A 8 23.55 12.56 2.81
CA LYS A 8 23.99 12.34 1.43
C LYS A 8 24.11 13.70 0.73
N LEU A 9 25.35 14.19 0.63
CA LEU A 9 25.69 15.43 -0.07
C LEU A 9 26.22 15.09 -1.46
N THR A 10 25.84 15.88 -2.45
CA THR A 10 26.44 15.82 -3.80
C THR A 10 27.90 16.33 -3.76
N PRO A 11 28.79 15.88 -4.69
CA PRO A 11 30.24 16.09 -4.60
C PRO A 11 30.75 17.55 -4.61
N ASN A 12 29.87 18.55 -4.67
CA ASN A 12 30.20 19.98 -4.75
C ASN A 12 29.70 20.82 -3.58
N GLN A 13 29.29 20.21 -2.44
CA GLN A 13 28.72 20.94 -1.31
C GLN A 13 29.70 20.99 -0.15
N ASP A 14 30.06 22.22 0.27
CA ASP A 14 30.92 22.45 1.45
C ASP A 14 30.18 22.06 2.73
N MET A 15 30.76 21.13 3.50
CA MET A 15 30.24 20.61 4.77
C MET A 15 30.12 21.66 5.91
N THR A 16 30.41 22.92 5.64
CA THR A 16 30.46 24.01 6.63
C THR A 16 29.25 24.92 6.64
N SER A 17 28.20 24.58 5.92
CA SER A 17 27.00 25.45 5.85
C SER A 17 26.15 25.34 7.12
N PRO A 18 25.87 26.46 7.83
CA PRO A 18 25.20 26.43 9.14
C PRO A 18 23.75 25.95 9.12
N TYR A 19 23.12 25.83 7.95
CA TYR A 19 21.75 25.34 7.81
C TYR A 19 21.65 23.80 7.70
N LEU A 20 22.77 23.10 7.47
CA LEU A 20 22.75 21.64 7.29
C LEU A 20 22.30 20.87 8.53
N GLU A 21 22.62 21.36 9.73
CA GLU A 21 22.13 20.76 10.98
C GLU A 21 20.60 20.89 11.11
N ALA A 22 20.06 22.06 10.72
CA ALA A 22 18.61 22.30 10.71
C ALA A 22 17.89 21.42 9.67
N VAL A 23 18.52 21.21 8.51
CA VAL A 23 18.02 20.29 7.47
C VAL A 23 17.99 18.86 7.99
N GLN A 24 19.05 18.39 8.65
CA GLN A 24 19.10 17.06 9.26
C GLN A 24 17.99 16.86 10.29
N ALA A 25 17.81 17.84 11.18
CA ALA A 25 16.78 17.78 12.20
C ALA A 25 15.36 17.70 11.57
N LEU A 26 15.11 18.46 10.50
CA LEU A 26 13.85 18.46 9.79
C LEU A 26 13.61 17.13 9.05
N ILE A 27 14.61 16.60 8.37
CA ILE A 27 14.54 15.30 7.69
C ILE A 27 14.25 14.18 8.70
N LEU A 28 14.93 14.17 9.85
CA LEU A 28 14.70 13.17 10.90
C LEU A 28 13.29 13.26 11.48
N ALA A 29 12.79 14.48 11.70
CA ALA A 29 11.43 14.71 12.23
C ALA A 29 10.34 14.26 11.24
N LYS A 30 10.56 14.47 9.94
CA LYS A 30 9.57 14.23 8.88
C LYS A 30 9.76 12.90 8.13
N LYS A 31 10.79 12.13 8.46
CA LYS A 31 11.08 10.83 7.83
C LYS A 31 9.96 9.81 8.02
N SER A 32 9.16 9.92 9.10
CA SER A 32 7.98 9.09 9.35
C SER A 32 6.76 9.50 8.50
N GLU A 33 6.66 10.78 8.14
CA GLU A 33 5.57 11.32 7.32
C GLU A 33 5.88 11.22 5.83
N GLY A 34 7.17 11.13 5.46
CA GLY A 34 7.65 11.01 4.07
C GLY A 34 7.47 12.27 3.22
N GLN A 35 6.91 13.34 3.79
CA GLN A 35 6.59 14.59 3.08
C GLN A 35 6.87 15.82 3.97
N VAL A 36 7.34 16.90 3.33
CA VAL A 36 7.53 18.24 3.97
C VAL A 36 6.89 19.30 3.08
N HIS A 37 6.15 20.22 3.69
CA HIS A 37 5.59 21.36 2.98
C HIS A 37 6.67 22.41 2.64
N TYR A 38 6.55 23.00 1.44
CA TYR A 38 7.47 24.03 0.96
C TYR A 38 7.59 25.22 1.92
N ASP A 39 6.46 25.68 2.49
CA ASP A 39 6.44 26.77 3.47
C ASP A 39 7.18 26.40 4.75
N GLU A 40 7.06 25.16 5.21
CA GLU A 40 7.77 24.68 6.39
C GLU A 40 9.29 24.68 6.18
N LEU A 41 9.75 24.37 4.96
CA LEU A 41 11.16 24.48 4.56
C LEU A 41 11.61 25.95 4.51
N THR A 42 10.75 26.82 3.95
CA THR A 42 11.07 28.22 3.79
C THR A 42 11.07 28.94 5.13
N GLU A 43 10.10 28.72 5.99
CA GLU A 43 10.00 29.38 7.31
C GLU A 43 11.05 28.87 8.28
N LYS A 44 11.32 27.57 8.33
CA LYS A 44 12.24 26.98 9.33
C LYS A 44 13.70 27.02 8.92
N ILE A 45 14.01 27.05 7.62
CA ILE A 45 15.39 26.98 7.13
C ILE A 45 15.74 28.16 6.21
N ALA A 46 15.00 28.37 5.11
CA ALA A 46 15.41 29.38 4.14
C ALA A 46 15.40 30.79 4.71
N SER A 47 14.34 31.22 5.41
CA SER A 47 14.22 32.55 6.01
C SER A 47 15.21 32.81 7.14
N PRO A 48 15.41 31.94 8.13
CA PRO A 48 16.37 32.15 9.22
C PRO A 48 17.83 32.23 8.76
N TYR A 49 18.18 31.50 7.70
CA TYR A 49 19.55 31.44 7.18
C TYR A 49 19.77 32.34 5.95
N GLY A 50 18.73 33.09 5.52
CA GLY A 50 18.81 34.03 4.42
C GLY A 50 19.20 33.43 3.08
N LEU A 51 18.71 32.21 2.78
CA LEU A 51 18.99 31.50 1.54
C LEU A 51 18.30 32.21 0.37
N ASP A 52 19.04 32.40 -0.71
CA ASP A 52 18.52 32.89 -1.98
C ASP A 52 17.80 31.78 -2.76
N ALA A 53 17.30 32.06 -3.95
CA ALA A 53 16.54 31.13 -4.75
C ALA A 53 17.35 29.85 -5.09
N ASP A 54 18.64 30.00 -5.40
CA ASP A 54 19.53 28.88 -5.71
C ASP A 54 19.84 28.04 -4.46
N GLY A 55 19.91 28.69 -3.28
CA GLY A 55 20.05 28.02 -1.99
C GLY A 55 18.83 27.21 -1.58
N ILE A 56 17.62 27.71 -1.86
CA ILE A 56 16.37 26.99 -1.64
C ILE A 56 16.28 25.78 -2.57
N ASP A 57 16.71 25.93 -3.81
CA ASP A 57 16.74 24.85 -4.80
C ASP A 57 17.67 23.70 -4.37
N THR A 58 18.84 24.06 -3.85
CA THR A 58 19.80 23.10 -3.28
C THR A 58 19.22 22.40 -2.04
N LEU A 59 18.51 23.15 -1.19
CA LEU A 59 17.84 22.63 0.01
C LEU A 59 16.76 21.58 -0.35
N ILE A 60 15.92 21.88 -1.34
CA ILE A 60 14.90 20.96 -1.83
C ILE A 60 15.53 19.68 -2.34
N GLN A 61 16.62 19.79 -3.11
CA GLN A 61 17.33 18.64 -3.64
C GLN A 61 17.92 17.75 -2.52
N ILE A 62 18.51 18.37 -1.48
CA ILE A 62 19.04 17.62 -0.32
C ILE A 62 17.90 16.86 0.41
N VAL A 63 16.73 17.47 0.57
CA VAL A 63 15.58 16.86 1.25
C VAL A 63 15.04 15.69 0.43
N GLU A 64 14.90 15.84 -0.90
CA GLU A 64 14.42 14.80 -1.80
C GLU A 64 15.41 13.63 -1.91
N ASP A 65 16.73 13.89 -1.97
CA ASP A 65 17.78 12.87 -2.02
C ASP A 65 17.83 12.02 -0.73
N ASN A 66 17.37 12.59 0.39
CA ASN A 66 17.25 11.89 1.67
C ASN A 66 15.88 11.18 1.87
N GLY A 67 15.05 11.15 0.81
CA GLY A 67 13.82 10.34 0.78
C GLY A 67 12.60 11.03 1.38
N VAL A 68 12.59 12.36 1.50
CA VAL A 68 11.44 13.16 1.92
C VAL A 68 10.98 14.00 0.74
N SER A 69 9.73 13.84 0.30
CA SER A 69 9.17 14.62 -0.83
C SER A 69 8.75 16.00 -0.38
N VAL A 70 9.16 17.03 -1.13
CA VAL A 70 8.71 18.42 -0.88
C VAL A 70 7.42 18.67 -1.64
N VAL A 71 6.38 19.13 -0.94
CA VAL A 71 5.03 19.36 -1.48
C VAL A 71 4.69 20.84 -1.34
N GLY A 72 3.99 21.40 -2.34
CA GLY A 72 3.48 22.79 -2.26
C GLY A 72 2.37 22.93 -1.21
N ASP A 73 2.00 24.17 -0.86
CA ASP A 73 1.01 24.50 0.18
C ASP A 73 -0.35 23.86 0.00
N ASP A 74 -0.73 23.67 -1.24
CA ASP A 74 -1.97 23.03 -1.66
C ASP A 74 -1.87 21.49 -1.78
N GLY A 75 -0.72 20.90 -1.38
CA GLY A 75 -0.40 19.50 -1.56
C GLY A 75 -0.10 19.10 -3.00
N GLY A 76 0.14 20.09 -3.86
CA GLY A 76 0.50 19.95 -5.27
C GLY A 76 2.02 19.99 -5.51
N PRO A 77 2.43 19.91 -6.79
CA PRO A 77 3.85 19.97 -7.17
C PRO A 77 4.47 21.35 -6.93
N THR A 78 5.73 21.37 -6.54
CA THR A 78 6.53 22.58 -6.47
C THR A 78 6.85 23.12 -7.87
N LYS A 79 7.26 24.39 -7.97
CA LYS A 79 7.66 25.00 -9.26
C LYS A 79 8.74 24.21 -9.99
N GLN A 80 9.73 23.67 -9.25
CA GLN A 80 10.80 22.86 -9.83
C GLN A 80 10.30 21.51 -10.36
N GLN A 81 9.41 20.87 -9.60
CA GLN A 81 8.78 19.63 -10.07
C GLN A 81 7.98 19.88 -11.35
N MET A 82 7.30 21.04 -11.46
CA MET A 82 6.58 21.42 -12.68
C MET A 82 7.51 21.63 -13.87
N VAL A 83 8.67 22.27 -13.70
CA VAL A 83 9.65 22.47 -14.77
C VAL A 83 10.22 21.13 -15.22
N ARG A 84 10.61 20.26 -14.31
CA ARG A 84 11.08 18.89 -14.63
C ARG A 84 10.02 18.06 -15.36
N GLU A 85 8.76 18.18 -14.95
CA GLU A 85 7.63 17.51 -15.62
C GLU A 85 7.41 18.05 -17.03
N GLU A 86 7.57 19.34 -17.25
CA GLU A 86 7.43 19.94 -18.58
C GLU A 86 8.55 19.46 -19.51
N GLU A 87 9.80 19.40 -19.04
CA GLU A 87 10.93 18.85 -19.79
C GLU A 87 10.74 17.37 -20.10
N GLN A 88 10.28 16.58 -19.12
CA GLN A 88 9.99 15.15 -19.34
C GLN A 88 8.82 14.94 -20.31
N LEU A 89 7.76 15.73 -20.21
CA LEU A 89 6.62 15.66 -21.13
C LEU A 89 7.04 15.98 -22.57
N GLN A 90 7.91 17.00 -22.75
CA GLN A 90 8.46 17.34 -24.07
C GLN A 90 9.36 16.24 -24.62
N ALA A 91 10.22 15.65 -23.77
CA ALA A 91 11.08 14.53 -24.14
C ALA A 91 10.27 13.28 -24.53
N ASP A 92 9.22 12.98 -23.76
CA ASP A 92 8.33 11.85 -24.01
C ASP A 92 7.53 12.02 -25.33
N LEU A 93 6.98 13.20 -25.58
CA LEU A 93 6.32 13.53 -26.85
C LEU A 93 7.26 13.41 -28.06
N ALA A 94 8.51 13.80 -27.89
CA ALA A 94 9.54 13.65 -28.92
C ALA A 94 9.93 12.17 -29.15
N ALA A 95 9.88 11.34 -28.10
CA ALA A 95 10.14 9.90 -28.18
C ALA A 95 8.95 9.13 -28.81
N GLU A 96 7.71 9.49 -28.48
CA GLU A 96 6.50 8.86 -29.05
C GLU A 96 6.35 9.11 -30.56
N SER A 97 6.86 10.22 -31.07
CA SER A 97 6.88 10.47 -32.50
C SER A 97 7.77 9.48 -33.30
N LYS A 98 8.69 8.78 -32.62
CA LYS A 98 9.63 7.81 -33.20
C LYS A 98 9.22 6.35 -33.03
N THR A 99 8.29 6.03 -32.12
CA THR A 99 7.83 4.66 -31.84
C THR A 99 6.34 4.52 -32.09
N ALA A 100 5.97 4.37 -33.35
CA ALA A 100 4.60 4.03 -33.72
C ALA A 100 4.23 2.62 -33.22
N THR A 101 3.14 2.57 -32.44
CA THR A 101 2.29 1.39 -32.19
C THR A 101 2.95 0.15 -31.61
N SER A 102 3.13 0.11 -30.31
CA SER A 102 3.13 -1.13 -29.58
C SER A 102 1.69 -1.72 -29.63
N LYS A 103 1.58 -2.97 -30.10
CA LYS A 103 0.33 -3.74 -30.23
C LYS A 103 -0.21 -4.10 -28.86
N LEU A 104 -0.85 -3.17 -28.16
CA LEU A 104 -1.68 -3.48 -27.01
C LEU A 104 -2.87 -4.30 -27.54
N LYS A 105 -3.09 -5.51 -27.03
CA LYS A 105 -4.36 -6.23 -27.19
C LYS A 105 -5.42 -5.44 -26.44
N VAL A 106 -6.05 -4.49 -27.15
CA VAL A 106 -7.06 -3.59 -26.59
C VAL A 106 -8.38 -4.34 -26.58
N SER A 107 -8.99 -4.53 -25.41
CA SER A 107 -10.33 -5.09 -25.26
C SER A 107 -11.40 -4.14 -25.83
N ASP A 108 -12.57 -4.66 -26.21
CA ASP A 108 -13.66 -3.85 -26.76
C ASP A 108 -14.08 -2.67 -25.86
N PRO A 109 -14.18 -2.80 -24.50
CA PRO A 109 -14.50 -1.68 -23.63
C PRO A 109 -13.48 -0.54 -23.69
N VAL A 110 -12.18 -0.88 -23.81
CA VAL A 110 -11.12 0.13 -23.96
C VAL A 110 -11.26 0.88 -25.28
N ARG A 111 -11.55 0.18 -26.37
CA ARG A 111 -11.76 0.82 -27.68
C ARG A 111 -12.96 1.77 -27.66
N MET A 112 -14.05 1.37 -27.01
CA MET A 112 -15.23 2.21 -26.85
C MET A 112 -14.89 3.49 -26.10
N TYR A 113 -14.23 3.39 -24.96
CA TYR A 113 -13.77 4.54 -24.17
C TYR A 113 -12.85 5.47 -24.98
N LEU A 114 -11.83 4.92 -25.67
CA LEU A 114 -10.90 5.70 -26.48
C LEU A 114 -11.59 6.44 -27.63
N LYS A 115 -12.62 5.83 -28.24
CA LYS A 115 -13.43 6.47 -29.27
C LYS A 115 -14.25 7.63 -28.70
N GLU A 116 -14.81 7.48 -27.52
CA GLU A 116 -15.63 8.48 -26.86
C GLU A 116 -14.81 9.72 -26.49
N ILE A 117 -13.68 9.57 -25.80
CA ILE A 117 -12.81 10.69 -25.45
C ILE A 117 -12.16 11.36 -26.66
N GLY A 118 -12.05 10.63 -27.78
CA GLY A 118 -11.53 11.17 -29.05
C GLY A 118 -12.41 12.22 -29.71
N ASN A 119 -13.70 12.26 -29.37
CA ASN A 119 -14.67 13.21 -29.93
C ASN A 119 -14.56 14.61 -29.32
N VAL A 120 -13.94 14.74 -28.15
CA VAL A 120 -13.77 16.02 -27.46
C VAL A 120 -12.61 16.80 -28.09
N PRO A 121 -12.82 18.07 -28.51
CA PRO A 121 -11.77 18.89 -29.09
C PRO A 121 -10.73 19.25 -28.03
N LEU A 122 -9.48 19.47 -28.50
CA LEU A 122 -8.41 19.96 -27.63
C LEU A 122 -8.59 21.46 -27.36
N LEU A 123 -8.29 21.90 -26.16
CA LEU A 123 -8.35 23.31 -25.76
C LEU A 123 -7.10 24.06 -26.19
N SER A 124 -7.27 25.32 -26.55
CA SER A 124 -6.17 26.28 -26.69
C SER A 124 -5.75 26.82 -25.32
N ALA A 125 -4.56 27.43 -25.23
CA ALA A 125 -4.07 28.01 -23.97
C ALA A 125 -4.98 29.12 -23.43
N GLU A 126 -5.62 29.90 -24.31
CA GLU A 126 -6.56 30.94 -23.92
C GLU A 126 -7.86 30.34 -23.35
N GLU A 127 -8.37 29.26 -23.93
CA GLU A 127 -9.53 28.54 -23.42
C GLU A 127 -9.26 27.87 -22.07
N GLU A 128 -8.05 27.29 -21.87
CA GLU A 128 -7.63 26.73 -20.56
C GLU A 128 -7.69 27.81 -19.47
N ILE A 129 -7.16 29.03 -19.74
CA ILE A 129 -7.19 30.15 -18.80
C ILE A 129 -8.61 30.62 -18.52
N ASN A 130 -9.45 30.75 -19.55
CA ASN A 130 -10.85 31.16 -19.39
C ASN A 130 -11.64 30.15 -18.55
N LEU A 131 -11.45 28.85 -18.77
CA LEU A 131 -12.07 27.81 -17.97
C LEU A 131 -11.56 27.84 -16.53
N ALA A 132 -10.25 28.05 -16.31
CA ALA A 132 -9.67 28.14 -14.97
C ALA A 132 -10.26 29.33 -14.17
N VAL A 133 -10.48 30.48 -14.80
CA VAL A 133 -11.14 31.64 -14.16
C VAL A 133 -12.58 31.31 -13.78
N ARG A 134 -13.33 30.65 -14.67
CA ARG A 134 -14.70 30.21 -14.38
C ARG A 134 -14.76 29.20 -13.22
N ILE A 135 -13.80 28.27 -13.16
CA ILE A 135 -13.68 27.26 -12.09
C ILE A 135 -13.46 27.94 -10.73
N GLN A 136 -12.58 28.97 -10.66
CA GLN A 136 -12.40 29.77 -9.45
C GLN A 136 -13.68 30.50 -9.02
N GLY A 137 -14.56 30.82 -9.97
CA GLY A 137 -15.90 31.35 -9.71
C GLY A 137 -16.94 30.32 -9.25
N GLY A 138 -16.57 29.02 -9.17
CA GLY A 138 -17.46 27.94 -8.74
C GLY A 138 -18.31 27.31 -9.86
N ASP A 139 -17.92 27.45 -11.12
CA ASP A 139 -18.62 26.86 -12.28
C ASP A 139 -18.26 25.38 -12.46
N ASP A 140 -19.19 24.48 -12.10
CA ASP A 140 -19.01 23.04 -12.22
C ASP A 140 -19.02 22.56 -13.69
N ILE A 141 -19.69 23.29 -14.60
CA ILE A 141 -19.67 22.98 -16.03
C ILE A 141 -18.27 23.21 -16.59
N ALA A 142 -17.61 24.31 -16.20
CA ALA A 142 -16.23 24.58 -16.61
C ALA A 142 -15.25 23.52 -16.10
N LYS A 143 -15.46 22.97 -14.87
CA LYS A 143 -14.66 21.85 -14.36
C LYS A 143 -14.81 20.60 -15.24
N GLN A 144 -16.03 20.29 -15.66
CA GLN A 144 -16.33 19.17 -16.53
C GLN A 144 -15.69 19.36 -17.92
N GLU A 145 -15.85 20.54 -18.55
CA GLU A 145 -15.26 20.86 -19.84
C GLU A 145 -13.73 20.73 -19.82
N LEU A 146 -13.06 21.27 -18.78
CA LEU A 146 -11.60 21.17 -18.64
C LEU A 146 -11.14 19.71 -18.43
N ALA A 147 -11.88 18.93 -17.62
CA ALA A 147 -11.57 17.52 -17.39
C ALA A 147 -11.73 16.68 -18.67
N GLU A 148 -12.86 16.80 -19.36
CA GLU A 148 -13.17 16.04 -20.59
C GLU A 148 -12.14 16.27 -21.68
N ALA A 149 -11.72 17.52 -21.92
CA ALA A 149 -10.72 17.87 -22.91
C ALA A 149 -9.33 17.26 -22.62
N ASN A 150 -9.05 16.90 -21.34
CA ASN A 150 -7.77 16.37 -20.90
C ASN A 150 -7.77 14.85 -20.61
N LEU A 151 -8.86 14.12 -20.86
CA LEU A 151 -8.90 12.65 -20.70
C LEU A 151 -7.86 11.94 -21.57
N ARG A 152 -7.55 12.46 -22.75
CA ARG A 152 -6.50 11.91 -23.63
C ARG A 152 -5.10 11.99 -23.00
N LEU A 153 -4.82 13.02 -22.20
CA LEU A 153 -3.57 13.14 -21.44
C LEU A 153 -3.45 12.00 -20.41
N VAL A 154 -4.53 11.69 -19.70
CA VAL A 154 -4.56 10.57 -18.74
C VAL A 154 -4.21 9.26 -19.42
N VAL A 155 -4.80 8.97 -20.58
CA VAL A 155 -4.52 7.75 -21.34
C VAL A 155 -3.06 7.65 -21.75
N SER A 156 -2.45 8.73 -22.22
CA SER A 156 -1.03 8.77 -22.62
C SER A 156 -0.10 8.45 -21.45
N ILE A 157 -0.43 8.95 -20.25
CA ILE A 157 0.33 8.68 -19.03
C ILE A 157 0.09 7.25 -18.56
N ALA A 158 -1.16 6.79 -18.46
CA ALA A 158 -1.53 5.46 -17.98
C ALA A 158 -0.91 4.34 -18.82
N LYS A 159 -0.75 4.54 -20.13
CA LYS A 159 -0.12 3.59 -21.06
C LYS A 159 1.29 3.15 -20.61
N ARG A 160 2.05 4.04 -19.97
CA ARG A 160 3.41 3.74 -19.46
C ARG A 160 3.44 2.85 -18.22
N TYR A 161 2.28 2.66 -17.58
CA TYR A 161 2.13 1.85 -16.36
C TYR A 161 1.49 0.49 -16.61
N VAL A 162 1.18 0.15 -17.86
CA VAL A 162 0.64 -1.15 -18.25
C VAL A 162 1.61 -2.27 -17.89
N GLY A 163 1.07 -3.39 -17.39
CA GLY A 163 1.88 -4.56 -16.99
C GLY A 163 2.44 -4.48 -15.56
N ARG A 164 2.00 -3.54 -14.74
CA ARG A 164 2.42 -3.37 -13.34
C ARG A 164 1.42 -3.92 -12.32
N GLY A 165 0.61 -4.93 -12.71
CA GLY A 165 -0.32 -5.61 -11.80
C GLY A 165 -1.74 -5.03 -11.78
N MET A 166 -2.05 -3.99 -12.57
CA MET A 166 -3.38 -3.42 -12.75
C MET A 166 -3.82 -3.45 -14.21
N GLN A 167 -5.12 -3.57 -14.46
CA GLN A 167 -5.68 -3.49 -15.80
C GLN A 167 -5.62 -2.07 -16.35
N PHE A 168 -5.55 -1.93 -17.67
CA PHE A 168 -5.37 -0.61 -18.30
C PHE A 168 -6.52 0.36 -18.03
N LEU A 169 -7.77 -0.13 -18.03
CA LEU A 169 -8.93 0.72 -17.68
C LEU A 169 -8.88 1.21 -16.23
N ASP A 170 -8.44 0.36 -15.30
CA ASP A 170 -8.32 0.75 -13.89
C ASP A 170 -7.25 1.83 -13.72
N LEU A 171 -6.11 1.69 -14.42
CA LEU A 171 -5.07 2.74 -14.45
C LEU A 171 -5.58 4.06 -14.99
N ILE A 172 -6.43 4.02 -16.04
CA ILE A 172 -7.06 5.22 -16.59
C ILE A 172 -8.00 5.85 -15.57
N GLN A 173 -8.86 5.05 -14.89
CA GLN A 173 -9.79 5.59 -13.92
C GLN A 173 -9.11 6.20 -12.69
N GLU A 174 -8.09 5.55 -12.18
CA GLU A 174 -7.26 6.14 -11.11
C GLU A 174 -6.56 7.43 -11.58
N GLY A 175 -6.08 7.44 -12.82
CA GLY A 175 -5.55 8.65 -13.45
C GLY A 175 -6.59 9.77 -13.60
N ASN A 176 -7.84 9.44 -13.95
CA ASN A 176 -8.95 10.39 -14.02
C ASN A 176 -9.27 11.00 -12.65
N MET A 177 -9.17 10.20 -11.56
CA MET A 177 -9.29 10.73 -10.19
C MET A 177 -8.18 11.75 -9.87
N GLY A 178 -6.95 11.49 -10.36
CA GLY A 178 -5.85 12.45 -10.30
C GLY A 178 -6.13 13.71 -11.11
N LEU A 179 -6.65 13.58 -12.33
CA LEU A 179 -7.02 14.70 -13.19
C LEU A 179 -8.08 15.59 -12.53
N MET A 180 -9.12 15.02 -11.91
CA MET A 180 -10.15 15.79 -11.22
C MET A 180 -9.56 16.63 -10.08
N LYS A 181 -8.64 16.07 -9.29
CA LYS A 181 -7.90 16.83 -8.26
C LYS A 181 -7.07 17.96 -8.87
N ALA A 182 -6.45 17.73 -10.02
CA ALA A 182 -5.71 18.76 -10.71
C ALA A 182 -6.63 19.92 -11.18
N VAL A 183 -7.80 19.60 -11.72
CA VAL A 183 -8.80 20.60 -12.14
C VAL A 183 -9.26 21.48 -10.97
N GLU A 184 -9.51 20.86 -9.79
CA GLU A 184 -9.96 21.60 -8.61
C GLU A 184 -8.90 22.56 -8.05
N LYS A 185 -7.61 22.18 -8.18
CA LYS A 185 -6.50 22.90 -7.55
C LYS A 185 -5.66 23.74 -8.53
N PHE A 186 -6.04 23.77 -9.79
CA PHE A 186 -5.28 24.48 -10.81
C PHE A 186 -5.35 26.00 -10.63
N ASP A 187 -4.18 26.63 -10.61
CA ASP A 187 -4.02 28.08 -10.53
C ASP A 187 -3.32 28.61 -11.79
N HIS A 188 -4.09 29.26 -12.65
CA HIS A 188 -3.59 29.85 -13.90
C HIS A 188 -2.60 31.01 -13.68
N THR A 189 -2.59 31.65 -12.48
CA THR A 189 -1.70 32.78 -12.19
C THR A 189 -0.24 32.37 -12.06
N LYS A 190 0.03 31.10 -11.82
CA LYS A 190 1.39 30.55 -11.71
C LYS A 190 2.14 30.45 -13.06
N GLY A 191 1.48 30.69 -14.19
CA GLY A 191 2.09 30.79 -15.54
C GLY A 191 2.44 29.47 -16.21
N PHE A 192 2.11 28.32 -15.62
CA PHE A 192 2.31 26.99 -16.21
C PHE A 192 1.07 26.52 -16.96
N LYS A 193 1.27 25.65 -17.97
CA LYS A 193 0.17 24.99 -18.67
C LYS A 193 -0.56 24.02 -17.74
N PHE A 194 -1.86 23.87 -17.94
CA PHE A 194 -2.65 22.89 -17.20
C PHE A 194 -2.08 21.48 -17.31
N SER A 195 -1.65 21.07 -18.51
CA SER A 195 -1.08 19.74 -18.76
C SER A 195 0.14 19.42 -17.88
N THR A 196 1.01 20.39 -17.62
CA THR A 196 2.20 20.22 -16.76
C THR A 196 1.78 19.91 -15.32
N TYR A 197 0.84 20.69 -14.78
CA TYR A 197 0.30 20.49 -13.42
C TYR A 197 -0.50 19.19 -13.29
N ALA A 198 -1.36 18.89 -14.27
CA ALA A 198 -2.19 17.70 -14.27
C ALA A 198 -1.35 16.41 -14.38
N THR A 199 -0.25 16.42 -15.14
CA THR A 199 0.63 15.25 -15.29
C THR A 199 1.15 14.76 -13.94
N TRP A 200 1.51 15.66 -13.03
CA TRP A 200 1.96 15.31 -11.69
C TRP A 200 0.85 14.60 -10.88
N TRP A 201 -0.35 15.17 -10.85
CA TRP A 201 -1.50 14.59 -10.12
C TRP A 201 -1.94 13.25 -10.69
N ILE A 202 -1.96 13.13 -12.03
CA ILE A 202 -2.30 11.88 -12.72
C ILE A 202 -1.27 10.80 -12.38
N ARG A 203 0.02 11.13 -12.48
CA ARG A 203 1.11 10.19 -12.16
C ARG A 203 1.06 9.78 -10.69
N GLN A 204 0.89 10.70 -9.78
CA GLN A 204 0.77 10.45 -8.35
C GLN A 204 -0.40 9.50 -8.03
N ALA A 205 -1.58 9.76 -8.64
CA ALA A 205 -2.76 8.91 -8.44
C ALA A 205 -2.51 7.48 -8.95
N ILE A 206 -1.99 7.34 -10.17
CA ILE A 206 -1.70 6.03 -10.77
C ILE A 206 -0.64 5.27 -9.95
N THR A 207 0.46 5.91 -9.57
CA THR A 207 1.54 5.27 -8.80
C THR A 207 1.04 4.82 -7.43
N ARG A 208 0.24 5.65 -6.77
CA ARG A 208 -0.36 5.30 -5.49
C ARG A 208 -1.36 4.16 -5.61
N ALA A 209 -2.20 4.17 -6.65
CA ALA A 209 -3.15 3.08 -6.90
C ALA A 209 -2.44 1.75 -7.16
N ILE A 210 -1.36 1.74 -7.95
CA ILE A 210 -0.54 0.54 -8.16
C ILE A 210 0.04 0.04 -6.82
N ALA A 211 0.57 0.92 -5.98
CA ALA A 211 1.11 0.52 -4.69
C ALA A 211 0.05 -0.09 -3.76
N ASP A 212 -1.19 0.44 -3.81
CA ASP A 212 -2.27 0.04 -2.92
C ASP A 212 -3.08 -1.17 -3.41
N GLN A 213 -3.20 -1.41 -4.72
CA GLN A 213 -4.18 -2.34 -5.31
C GLN A 213 -3.56 -3.41 -6.22
N ALA A 214 -2.32 -3.25 -6.72
CA ALA A 214 -1.74 -4.16 -7.71
C ALA A 214 -1.42 -5.55 -7.15
N ARG A 215 -1.29 -5.70 -5.83
CA ARG A 215 -0.91 -6.97 -5.18
C ARG A 215 -2.11 -7.67 -4.57
N THR A 216 -2.21 -8.98 -4.72
CA THR A 216 -3.23 -9.84 -4.09
C THR A 216 -3.20 -9.68 -2.55
N ILE A 217 -2.01 -9.64 -1.96
CA ILE A 217 -1.81 -9.32 -0.54
C ILE A 217 -1.29 -7.89 -0.47
N ARG A 218 -2.12 -6.98 0.03
CA ARG A 218 -1.80 -5.54 0.12
C ARG A 218 -0.59 -5.29 1.02
N ILE A 219 0.33 -4.47 0.53
CA ILE A 219 1.51 -4.00 1.24
C ILE A 219 1.39 -2.48 1.42
N PRO A 220 1.78 -1.91 2.59
CA PRO A 220 1.79 -0.45 2.77
C PRO A 220 2.66 0.28 1.75
N VAL A 221 2.27 1.49 1.34
CA VAL A 221 2.94 2.26 0.27
C VAL A 221 4.43 2.46 0.54
N HIS A 222 4.82 2.83 1.77
CA HIS A 222 6.23 3.01 2.13
C HIS A 222 7.08 1.75 1.96
N MET A 223 6.48 0.56 2.13
CA MET A 223 7.18 -0.71 1.89
C MET A 223 7.33 -0.99 0.39
N VAL A 224 6.32 -0.63 -0.43
CA VAL A 224 6.43 -0.72 -1.89
C VAL A 224 7.54 0.20 -2.40
N GLU A 225 7.66 1.41 -1.88
CA GLU A 225 8.76 2.34 -2.19
C GLU A 225 10.13 1.74 -1.81
N THR A 226 10.22 1.15 -0.61
CA THR A 226 11.44 0.47 -0.16
C THR A 226 11.81 -0.70 -1.07
N ILE A 227 10.82 -1.52 -1.47
CA ILE A 227 11.04 -2.64 -2.42
C ILE A 227 11.51 -2.10 -3.77
N ASN A 228 10.89 -1.03 -4.30
CA ASN A 228 11.28 -0.42 -5.56
C ASN A 228 12.73 0.13 -5.49
N LYS A 229 13.12 0.74 -4.38
CA LYS A 229 14.50 1.19 -4.13
C LYS A 229 15.45 0.00 -4.10
N LEU A 230 15.10 -1.08 -3.41
CA LEU A 230 15.89 -2.31 -3.34
C LEU A 230 16.11 -2.90 -4.74
N VAL A 231 15.05 -3.04 -5.54
CA VAL A 231 15.14 -3.57 -6.91
C VAL A 231 16.03 -2.68 -7.80
N ARG A 232 15.99 -1.37 -7.61
CA ARG A 232 16.86 -0.43 -8.35
C ARG A 232 18.32 -0.62 -7.98
N VAL A 233 18.63 -0.67 -6.68
CA VAL A 233 19.99 -0.90 -6.17
C VAL A 233 20.50 -2.28 -6.60
N GLN A 234 19.66 -3.32 -6.53
CA GLN A 234 20.02 -4.67 -6.98
C GLN A 234 20.41 -4.67 -8.47
N ARG A 235 19.67 -3.97 -9.34
CA ARG A 235 20.00 -3.87 -10.76
C ARG A 235 21.30 -3.12 -11.00
N GLN A 236 21.56 -2.05 -10.26
CA GLN A 236 22.79 -1.28 -10.35
C GLN A 236 23.99 -2.14 -9.93
N LEU A 237 23.91 -2.80 -8.77
CA LEU A 237 24.97 -3.70 -8.31
C LEU A 237 25.19 -4.89 -9.26
N LEU A 238 24.12 -5.45 -9.86
CA LEU A 238 24.24 -6.49 -10.86
C LEU A 238 25.04 -6.01 -12.08
N GLN A 239 24.83 -4.77 -12.50
CA GLN A 239 25.57 -4.16 -13.62
C GLN A 239 27.04 -3.93 -13.27
N ASP A 240 27.31 -3.45 -12.05
CA ASP A 240 28.66 -3.12 -11.59
C ASP A 240 29.50 -4.37 -11.27
N LEU A 241 28.89 -5.38 -10.64
CA LEU A 241 29.57 -6.61 -10.21
C LEU A 241 29.55 -7.72 -11.27
N GLY A 242 28.68 -7.67 -12.27
CA GLY A 242 28.49 -8.72 -13.26
C GLY A 242 27.90 -10.03 -12.73
N ARG A 243 27.42 -10.05 -11.46
CA ARG A 243 26.75 -11.17 -10.79
C ARG A 243 25.63 -10.67 -9.88
N GLU A 244 24.76 -11.56 -9.45
CA GLU A 244 23.75 -11.21 -8.46
C GLU A 244 24.41 -10.74 -7.15
N PRO A 245 23.96 -9.56 -6.60
CA PRO A 245 24.50 -9.03 -5.36
C PRO A 245 23.97 -9.83 -4.17
N THR A 246 24.80 -9.96 -3.13
CA THR A 246 24.39 -10.58 -1.87
C THR A 246 23.55 -9.61 -1.02
N PRO A 247 22.70 -10.10 -0.09
CA PRO A 247 21.95 -9.23 0.81
C PRO A 247 22.83 -8.29 1.64
N GLU A 248 24.07 -8.68 1.92
CA GLU A 248 25.08 -7.87 2.62
C GLU A 248 25.51 -6.67 1.77
N GLU A 249 25.77 -6.89 0.47
CA GLU A 249 26.15 -5.85 -0.49
C GLU A 249 25.00 -4.86 -0.73
N ILE A 250 23.77 -5.38 -0.88
CA ILE A 250 22.56 -4.53 -0.99
C ILE A 250 22.35 -3.71 0.29
N GLY A 251 22.56 -4.33 1.46
CA GLY A 251 22.45 -3.65 2.76
C GLY A 251 23.44 -2.51 2.93
N ALA A 252 24.67 -2.71 2.48
CA ALA A 252 25.70 -1.67 2.52
C ALA A 252 25.33 -0.47 1.64
N GLU A 253 24.78 -0.70 0.43
CA GLU A 253 24.40 0.37 -0.50
C GLU A 253 23.11 1.10 -0.06
N MET A 254 22.18 0.38 0.58
CA MET A 254 20.92 0.95 1.08
C MET A 254 21.00 1.54 2.49
N ASP A 255 22.13 1.39 3.18
CA ASP A 255 22.30 1.71 4.62
C ASP A 255 21.26 0.99 5.51
N LEU A 256 21.08 -0.32 5.25
CA LEU A 256 20.17 -1.18 5.99
C LEU A 256 20.87 -2.42 6.53
N PRO A 257 20.47 -2.92 7.73
CA PRO A 257 20.98 -4.19 8.23
C PRO A 257 20.60 -5.34 7.29
N THR A 258 21.51 -6.30 7.12
CA THR A 258 21.33 -7.47 6.24
C THR A 258 20.06 -8.26 6.54
N GLU A 259 19.68 -8.39 7.81
CA GLU A 259 18.45 -9.09 8.21
C GLU A 259 17.20 -8.39 7.66
N LYS A 260 17.22 -7.05 7.69
CA LYS A 260 16.11 -6.25 7.14
C LYS A 260 16.01 -6.38 5.62
N VAL A 261 17.11 -6.46 4.92
CA VAL A 261 17.13 -6.72 3.46
C VAL A 261 16.53 -8.08 3.14
N ARG A 262 16.89 -9.13 3.91
CA ARG A 262 16.30 -10.48 3.75
C ARG A 262 14.79 -10.49 4.01
N GLU A 263 14.33 -9.76 5.03
CA GLU A 263 12.91 -9.59 5.32
C GLU A 263 12.16 -8.90 4.17
N ILE A 264 12.71 -7.80 3.64
CA ILE A 264 12.13 -7.07 2.51
C ILE A 264 12.07 -7.97 1.27
N LEU A 265 13.11 -8.73 0.97
CA LEU A 265 13.12 -9.69 -0.15
C LEU A 265 12.04 -10.75 0.00
N LYS A 266 11.79 -11.24 1.22
CA LYS A 266 10.72 -12.21 1.49
C LYS A 266 9.32 -11.59 1.30
N ILE A 267 9.12 -10.35 1.74
CA ILE A 267 7.85 -9.62 1.56
C ILE A 267 7.62 -9.27 0.08
N ALA A 268 8.69 -9.06 -0.68
CA ALA A 268 8.61 -8.70 -2.10
C ALA A 268 8.07 -9.82 -2.99
N GLN A 269 8.11 -11.07 -2.53
CA GLN A 269 7.61 -12.23 -3.29
C GLN A 269 6.12 -12.11 -3.57
N GLU A 270 5.71 -12.54 -4.77
CA GLU A 270 4.31 -12.63 -5.17
C GLU A 270 3.77 -14.04 -4.91
N PRO A 271 2.48 -14.18 -4.54
CA PRO A 271 1.86 -15.48 -4.38
C PRO A 271 1.78 -16.24 -5.72
N VAL A 272 1.99 -17.53 -5.68
CA VAL A 272 1.85 -18.43 -6.84
C VAL A 272 0.41 -18.93 -6.93
N SER A 273 -0.14 -19.04 -8.14
CA SER A 273 -1.49 -19.58 -8.35
C SER A 273 -1.54 -21.10 -8.03
N LEU A 274 -2.59 -21.50 -7.32
CA LEU A 274 -2.87 -22.92 -7.08
C LEU A 274 -3.23 -23.68 -8.36
N GLU A 275 -3.68 -22.99 -9.40
CA GLU A 275 -4.01 -23.57 -10.71
C GLU A 275 -2.77 -23.68 -11.64
N THR A 276 -1.56 -23.42 -11.10
CA THR A 276 -0.34 -23.59 -11.89
C THR A 276 -0.17 -25.07 -12.23
N PRO A 277 -0.08 -25.45 -13.54
CA PRO A 277 0.08 -26.85 -13.94
C PRO A 277 1.45 -27.39 -13.51
N ILE A 278 1.49 -28.62 -13.05
CA ILE A 278 2.72 -29.33 -12.67
C ILE A 278 2.88 -30.57 -13.57
N GLY A 279 4.00 -30.63 -14.28
CA GLY A 279 4.28 -31.73 -15.22
C GLY A 279 4.05 -31.36 -16.68
N GLU A 280 4.20 -32.34 -17.58
CA GLU A 280 4.04 -32.18 -19.02
C GLU A 280 2.58 -32.37 -19.50
N GLU A 281 1.73 -32.98 -18.68
CA GLU A 281 0.31 -33.18 -18.92
C GLU A 281 -0.50 -32.24 -18.05
N ASP A 282 -1.48 -31.52 -18.63
CA ASP A 282 -2.30 -30.49 -17.95
C ASP A 282 -3.26 -31.02 -16.86
N ASP A 283 -3.11 -32.29 -16.45
CA ASP A 283 -4.03 -32.98 -15.54
C ASP A 283 -3.76 -32.71 -14.05
N SER A 284 -2.61 -32.11 -13.68
CA SER A 284 -2.23 -31.89 -12.27
C SER A 284 -1.90 -30.42 -12.01
N HIS A 285 -2.48 -29.87 -10.95
CA HIS A 285 -2.25 -28.50 -10.52
C HIS A 285 -1.53 -28.44 -9.16
N LEU A 286 -0.86 -27.33 -8.87
CA LEU A 286 -0.16 -27.12 -7.58
C LEU A 286 -1.08 -27.35 -6.38
N GLY A 287 -2.36 -26.98 -6.50
CA GLY A 287 -3.36 -27.16 -5.45
C GLY A 287 -3.60 -28.60 -5.04
N ASP A 288 -3.42 -29.58 -5.97
CA ASP A 288 -3.65 -31.02 -5.72
C ASP A 288 -2.60 -31.62 -4.78
N PHE A 289 -1.44 -30.94 -4.64
CA PHE A 289 -0.33 -31.40 -3.79
C PHE A 289 -0.29 -30.76 -2.41
N ILE A 290 -1.21 -29.83 -2.14
CA ILE A 290 -1.27 -29.14 -0.85
C ILE A 290 -2.23 -29.88 0.05
N GLU A 291 -1.73 -30.43 1.16
CA GLU A 291 -2.53 -31.13 2.15
C GLU A 291 -3.39 -30.16 2.97
N ASP A 292 -4.62 -30.57 3.31
CA ASP A 292 -5.49 -29.85 4.22
C ASP A 292 -5.06 -30.11 5.68
N GLU A 293 -4.28 -29.20 6.26
CA GLU A 293 -3.84 -29.28 7.66
C GLU A 293 -5.00 -29.19 8.67
N GLY A 294 -6.17 -28.71 8.25
CA GLY A 294 -7.37 -28.60 9.09
C GLY A 294 -8.17 -29.91 9.16
N ALA A 295 -7.97 -30.82 8.24
CA ALA A 295 -8.64 -32.10 8.22
C ALA A 295 -8.07 -33.04 9.28
N MET A 296 -8.91 -33.51 10.21
CA MET A 296 -8.52 -34.50 11.19
C MET A 296 -8.30 -35.88 10.52
N SER A 297 -7.23 -36.55 10.89
CA SER A 297 -7.05 -37.96 10.42
C SER A 297 -8.20 -38.82 10.92
N PRO A 298 -8.61 -39.87 10.16
CA PRO A 298 -9.71 -40.78 10.58
C PRO A 298 -9.49 -41.40 11.95
N GLU A 299 -8.25 -41.67 12.32
CA GLU A 299 -7.87 -42.22 13.63
C GLU A 299 -8.16 -41.20 14.76
N VAL A 300 -7.72 -39.96 14.58
CA VAL A 300 -7.96 -38.88 15.56
C VAL A 300 -9.45 -38.56 15.67
N PHE A 301 -10.18 -38.55 14.56
CA PHE A 301 -11.63 -38.35 14.54
C PHE A 301 -12.35 -39.46 15.30
N THR A 302 -12.01 -40.72 15.02
CA THR A 302 -12.62 -41.89 15.67
C THR A 302 -12.33 -41.90 17.17
N SER A 303 -11.08 -41.63 17.57
CA SER A 303 -10.70 -41.51 18.98
C SER A 303 -11.45 -40.41 19.70
N SER A 304 -11.62 -39.26 19.05
CA SER A 304 -12.39 -38.11 19.61
C SER A 304 -13.88 -38.43 19.72
N ALA A 305 -14.45 -39.15 18.73
CA ALA A 305 -15.83 -39.59 18.73
C ALA A 305 -16.12 -40.59 19.87
N LEU A 306 -15.25 -41.58 20.02
CA LEU A 306 -15.37 -42.55 21.14
C LEU A 306 -15.19 -41.90 22.51
N LEU A 307 -14.26 -40.93 22.62
CA LEU A 307 -14.08 -40.19 23.85
C LEU A 307 -15.36 -39.36 24.20
N ARG A 308 -15.97 -38.76 23.18
CA ARG A 308 -17.22 -37.99 23.36
C ARG A 308 -18.36 -38.90 23.80
N GLU A 309 -18.55 -40.09 23.18
CA GLU A 309 -19.53 -41.08 23.54
C GLU A 309 -19.35 -41.57 25.00
N GLN A 310 -18.12 -41.90 25.37
CA GLN A 310 -17.79 -42.31 26.75
C GLN A 310 -18.07 -41.18 27.76
N LEU A 311 -17.79 -39.91 27.37
CA LEU A 311 -18.05 -38.75 28.19
C LEU A 311 -19.57 -38.53 28.37
N GLU A 312 -20.37 -38.71 27.34
CA GLU A 312 -21.84 -38.68 27.40
C GLU A 312 -22.39 -39.77 28.32
N ASP A 313 -21.95 -41.00 28.21
CA ASP A 313 -22.34 -42.12 29.09
C ASP A 313 -22.04 -41.81 30.58
N VAL A 314 -20.91 -41.16 30.85
CA VAL A 314 -20.52 -40.81 32.21
C VAL A 314 -21.35 -39.61 32.72
N LEU A 315 -21.67 -38.64 31.88
CA LEU A 315 -22.51 -37.50 32.23
C LEU A 315 -23.96 -37.90 32.56
N ASP A 316 -24.50 -38.90 31.83
CA ASP A 316 -25.85 -39.44 32.07
C ASP A 316 -26.00 -40.06 33.47
N THR A 317 -24.92 -40.39 34.15
CA THR A 317 -24.95 -40.88 35.53
C THR A 317 -25.17 -39.77 36.57
N LEU A 318 -25.12 -38.51 36.17
CA LEU A 318 -25.38 -37.33 37.01
C LEU A 318 -26.88 -37.01 37.02
N THR A 319 -27.28 -36.08 37.87
CA THR A 319 -28.63 -35.53 37.80
C THR A 319 -28.70 -34.52 36.64
N ASP A 320 -29.85 -34.40 35.97
CA ASP A 320 -30.07 -33.48 34.84
C ASP A 320 -29.55 -32.06 35.12
N ARG A 321 -29.63 -31.61 36.34
CA ARG A 321 -29.16 -30.27 36.73
C ARG A 321 -27.62 -30.17 36.80
N GLU A 322 -26.96 -31.23 37.30
CA GLU A 322 -25.51 -31.32 37.41
C GLU A 322 -24.89 -31.48 35.99
N GLU A 323 -25.51 -32.30 35.18
CA GLU A 323 -25.11 -32.54 33.78
C GLU A 323 -25.22 -31.25 32.94
N ASN A 324 -26.41 -30.63 32.93
CA ASN A 324 -26.61 -29.41 32.13
C ASN A 324 -25.71 -28.24 32.56
N VAL A 325 -25.37 -28.15 33.85
CA VAL A 325 -24.39 -27.16 34.34
C VAL A 325 -23.01 -27.43 33.77
N LEU A 326 -22.57 -28.71 33.72
CA LEU A 326 -21.27 -29.07 33.12
C LEU A 326 -21.28 -28.89 31.62
N ARG A 327 -22.34 -29.32 30.89
CA ARG A 327 -22.46 -29.12 29.43
C ARG A 327 -22.32 -27.65 29.05
N LEU A 328 -23.04 -26.77 29.69
CA LEU A 328 -22.97 -25.32 29.45
C LEU A 328 -21.65 -24.70 29.89
N ARG A 329 -21.08 -25.17 31.01
CA ARG A 329 -19.84 -24.63 31.57
C ARG A 329 -18.65 -24.91 30.68
N PHE A 330 -18.55 -26.15 30.19
CA PHE A 330 -17.44 -26.59 29.36
C PHE A 330 -17.74 -26.51 27.86
N GLY A 331 -18.94 -26.11 27.45
CA GLY A 331 -19.32 -25.97 26.06
C GLY A 331 -19.35 -27.29 25.30
N LEU A 332 -19.82 -28.39 25.93
CA LEU A 332 -19.77 -29.72 25.35
C LEU A 332 -20.70 -29.88 24.14
N ASP A 333 -21.78 -29.08 24.08
CA ASP A 333 -22.76 -29.15 22.99
C ASP A 333 -22.49 -28.14 21.89
N ASP A 334 -22.09 -26.92 22.23
CA ASP A 334 -21.94 -25.79 21.28
C ASP A 334 -20.52 -25.26 21.16
N GLY A 335 -19.53 -25.87 21.82
CA GLY A 335 -18.16 -25.44 21.84
C GLY A 335 -17.88 -24.15 22.62
N ASN A 336 -18.92 -23.52 23.19
CA ASN A 336 -18.78 -22.22 23.86
C ASN A 336 -18.61 -22.35 25.36
N ILE A 337 -17.42 -22.14 25.88
CA ILE A 337 -17.14 -22.16 27.34
C ILE A 337 -17.77 -20.96 27.98
N ARG A 338 -18.67 -21.20 28.97
CA ARG A 338 -19.39 -20.16 29.72
C ARG A 338 -18.82 -19.93 31.11
N THR A 339 -18.87 -18.69 31.57
CA THR A 339 -18.49 -18.36 32.95
C THR A 339 -19.57 -18.80 33.96
N LEU A 340 -19.20 -19.01 35.22
CA LEU A 340 -20.15 -19.37 36.29
C LEU A 340 -21.32 -18.39 36.43
N GLU A 341 -21.07 -17.12 36.14
CA GLU A 341 -22.09 -16.07 36.16
C GLU A 341 -23.09 -16.22 35.01
N GLN A 342 -22.58 -16.50 33.81
CA GLN A 342 -23.42 -16.72 32.62
C GLN A 342 -24.27 -17.97 32.79
N VAL A 343 -23.70 -19.07 33.29
CA VAL A 343 -24.46 -20.29 33.61
C VAL A 343 -25.49 -19.98 34.71
N GLY A 344 -25.12 -19.19 35.74
CA GLY A 344 -26.03 -18.76 36.79
C GLY A 344 -27.23 -17.99 36.25
N LYS A 345 -27.05 -17.10 35.28
CA LYS A 345 -28.15 -16.38 34.61
C LYS A 345 -29.09 -17.33 33.87
N VAL A 346 -28.59 -18.36 33.20
CA VAL A 346 -29.42 -19.35 32.50
C VAL A 346 -30.30 -20.14 33.47
N PHE A 347 -29.76 -20.56 34.62
CA PHE A 347 -30.48 -21.33 35.59
C PHE A 347 -31.24 -20.50 36.67
N GLY A 348 -31.14 -19.18 36.62
CA GLY A 348 -31.78 -18.29 37.60
C GLY A 348 -31.20 -18.42 39.01
N VAL A 349 -29.91 -18.75 39.16
CA VAL A 349 -29.24 -18.95 40.44
C VAL A 349 -27.93 -18.16 40.55
N THR A 350 -27.46 -17.98 41.79
CA THR A 350 -26.22 -17.23 42.05
C THR A 350 -24.99 -17.99 41.56
N ARG A 351 -23.94 -17.24 41.21
CA ARG A 351 -22.61 -17.75 40.80
C ARG A 351 -22.08 -18.80 41.78
N GLU A 352 -22.23 -18.54 43.09
CA GLU A 352 -21.74 -19.46 44.14
C GLU A 352 -22.51 -20.79 44.14
N ARG A 353 -23.82 -20.74 43.85
CA ARG A 353 -24.61 -21.96 43.72
C ARG A 353 -24.20 -22.82 42.55
N ILE A 354 -23.87 -22.22 41.40
CA ILE A 354 -23.33 -22.96 40.27
C ILE A 354 -21.96 -23.58 40.61
N ARG A 355 -21.06 -22.83 41.27
CA ARG A 355 -19.76 -23.34 41.75
C ARG A 355 -19.93 -24.58 42.66
N GLN A 356 -20.91 -24.56 43.55
CA GLN A 356 -21.21 -25.71 44.41
C GLN A 356 -21.71 -26.93 43.62
N ILE A 357 -22.58 -26.71 42.61
CA ILE A 357 -23.11 -27.77 41.77
C ILE A 357 -21.99 -28.35 40.94
N GLU A 358 -21.15 -27.52 40.28
CA GLU A 358 -19.97 -27.95 39.50
C GLU A 358 -19.02 -28.78 40.37
N ALA A 359 -18.64 -28.28 41.56
CA ALA A 359 -17.73 -29.00 42.45
C ALA A 359 -18.30 -30.35 42.92
N LYS A 360 -19.61 -30.40 43.13
CA LYS A 360 -20.29 -31.65 43.52
C LYS A 360 -20.35 -32.64 42.36
N ALA A 361 -20.66 -32.18 41.15
CA ALA A 361 -20.70 -32.99 39.93
C ALA A 361 -19.31 -33.57 39.63
N LEU A 362 -18.27 -32.72 39.60
CA LEU A 362 -16.89 -33.17 39.39
C LEU A 362 -16.40 -34.17 40.44
N ARG A 363 -16.82 -34.01 41.72
CA ARG A 363 -16.49 -34.98 42.77
C ARG A 363 -17.17 -36.33 42.55
N LYS A 364 -18.44 -36.34 42.05
CA LYS A 364 -19.12 -37.57 41.68
C LYS A 364 -18.47 -38.28 40.53
N LEU A 365 -17.99 -37.55 39.51
CA LEU A 365 -17.27 -38.10 38.34
C LEU A 365 -15.91 -38.68 38.72
N ARG A 366 -15.20 -38.09 39.69
CA ARG A 366 -13.90 -38.57 40.21
C ARG A 366 -14.01 -39.85 41.04
N HIS A 367 -15.19 -40.33 41.39
CA HIS A 367 -15.36 -41.56 42.18
C HIS A 367 -14.86 -42.80 41.39
N PRO A 368 -14.09 -43.71 42.03
CA PRO A 368 -13.47 -44.87 41.34
C PRO A 368 -14.42 -45.77 40.56
N SER A 369 -15.71 -45.83 40.95
CA SER A 369 -16.73 -46.59 40.22
C SER A 369 -17.13 -46.00 38.86
N ARG A 370 -16.75 -44.74 38.58
CA ARG A 370 -17.08 -43.96 37.37
C ARG A 370 -15.86 -43.45 36.60
N SER A 371 -14.71 -43.46 37.24
CA SER A 371 -13.43 -43.07 36.72
C SER A 371 -12.66 -44.26 36.18
N LYS A 372 -13.26 -45.01 35.22
CA LYS A 372 -12.57 -46.11 34.55
C LYS A 372 -11.78 -45.64 33.33
#